data_77b440c8673003e9bb115870fee802b4
#
_entry.id   77b440c8673003e9bb115870fee802b4
#
_cell.length_a   1.000
_cell.length_b   1.000
_cell.length_c   1.000
_cell.angle_alpha   90.00
_cell.angle_beta   90.00
_cell.angle_gamma   90.00
#
_symmetry.space_group_name_H-M   'P 1'
#
loop_
_entity.id
_entity.type
_entity.pdbx_description
1 polymer ?
#
loop_
_entity_poly.entity_id
_entity_poly.type
_entity_poly.pdbx_seq_one_letter_code
_entity_poly.pdbx_strand_id
1 'polypeptide(L)'
;MEKKLTFTDYLTIGSMLFGLFFGAGNLIFPVHMGQMAGENVFWANLGFLITGIGLPFLGVIAIGSSQSQGLFDLASRVNRQYAFIFTILLYLVIGPFFAIPRLATTSFEIAFAPYLPKEQQTLGLALFSALFFFTTWLLAKKPSKLFDYIGRYLNPFFLCLLSILMALAFIRPMGQTSAAPVQYAYQDFPFFTGFTEGYNTLDALASLAFGIVIVKTIQTRGVTKPATIAMDTIKSGAISIVLMGIIYTLLAYMGSMSLGTLELSENGGIALAQMAQYYLGSYGSIVLALVVISACLKTAI
;
A
#
# COMPACT_ATOMS: atom_id res chain seq x y z
N MET A 1 -35.28 6.05 12.22
CA MET A 1 -34.45 5.02 12.88
C MET A 1 -33.07 5.08 12.30
N GLU A 2 -32.02 5.10 13.14
CA GLU A 2 -30.62 5.05 12.69
C GLU A 2 -30.33 3.68 12.05
N LYS A 3 -29.75 3.68 10.87
CA LYS A 3 -29.42 2.44 10.18
C LYS A 3 -28.15 1.86 10.79
N LYS A 4 -28.20 0.62 11.24
CA LYS A 4 -27.01 -0.12 11.67
C LYS A 4 -26.34 -0.76 10.46
N LEU A 5 -25.00 -0.66 10.38
CA LEU A 5 -24.24 -1.34 9.35
C LEU A 5 -24.28 -2.86 9.54
N THR A 6 -24.38 -3.58 8.45
CA THR A 6 -24.26 -5.04 8.41
C THR A 6 -22.81 -5.47 8.36
N PHE A 7 -22.50 -6.75 8.61
CA PHE A 7 -21.15 -7.28 8.46
C PHE A 7 -20.62 -7.11 7.03
N THR A 8 -21.47 -7.27 6.02
CA THR A 8 -21.13 -7.03 4.61
C THR A 8 -20.76 -5.56 4.36
N ASP A 9 -21.42 -4.61 5.05
CA ASP A 9 -21.07 -3.20 4.96
C ASP A 9 -19.66 -2.95 5.52
N TYR A 10 -19.33 -3.55 6.69
CA TYR A 10 -17.97 -3.46 7.26
C TYR A 10 -16.91 -4.05 6.35
N LEU A 11 -17.16 -5.22 5.75
CA LEU A 11 -16.27 -5.84 4.77
C LEU A 11 -16.05 -4.93 3.56
N THR A 12 -17.13 -4.34 3.03
CA THR A 12 -17.04 -3.45 1.87
C THR A 12 -16.23 -2.19 2.18
N ILE A 13 -16.49 -1.55 3.31
CA ILE A 13 -15.78 -0.33 3.73
C ILE A 13 -14.33 -0.65 4.08
N GLY A 14 -14.08 -1.76 4.77
CA GLY A 14 -12.72 -2.22 5.10
C GLY A 14 -11.90 -2.58 3.86
N SER A 15 -12.51 -3.27 2.89
CA SER A 15 -11.86 -3.56 1.59
C SER A 15 -11.59 -2.28 0.79
N MET A 16 -12.49 -1.30 0.85
CA MET A 16 -12.27 0.01 0.24
C MET A 16 -11.08 0.72 0.88
N LEU A 17 -11.00 0.76 2.21
CA LEU A 17 -9.88 1.36 2.93
C LEU A 17 -8.56 0.65 2.61
N PHE A 18 -8.56 -0.69 2.59
CA PHE A 18 -7.43 -1.48 2.11
C PHE A 18 -7.00 -1.04 0.71
N GLY A 19 -7.96 -0.88 -0.20
CA GLY A 19 -7.68 -0.46 -1.58
C GLY A 19 -7.09 0.95 -1.70
N LEU A 20 -7.47 1.87 -0.81
CA LEU A 20 -6.91 3.21 -0.75
C LEU A 20 -5.45 3.20 -0.27
N PHE A 21 -5.14 2.40 0.75
CA PHE A 21 -3.79 2.30 1.28
C PHE A 21 -2.85 1.48 0.38
N PHE A 22 -3.30 0.32 -0.06
CA PHE A 22 -2.41 -0.66 -0.67
C PHE A 22 -1.96 -0.26 -2.09
N GLY A 23 -0.85 0.43 -2.19
CA GLY A 23 -0.18 0.84 -3.44
C GLY A 23 1.08 0.04 -3.76
N ALA A 24 1.90 0.55 -4.67
CA ALA A 24 3.18 -0.08 -5.04
C ALA A 24 4.16 -0.15 -3.87
N GLY A 25 4.24 0.90 -3.06
CA GLY A 25 5.11 0.92 -1.87
C GLY A 25 4.82 -0.25 -0.93
N ASN A 26 3.53 -0.55 -0.75
CA ASN A 26 3.05 -1.63 0.11
C ASN A 26 3.39 -3.03 -0.42
N LEU A 27 3.74 -3.14 -1.70
CA LEU A 27 4.30 -4.37 -2.29
C LEU A 27 5.81 -4.47 -2.10
N ILE A 28 6.53 -3.41 -2.46
CA ILE A 28 7.98 -3.45 -2.60
C ILE A 28 8.72 -3.34 -1.27
N PHE A 29 8.25 -2.50 -0.33
CA PHE A 29 8.96 -2.30 0.93
C PHE A 29 8.98 -3.54 1.83
N PRO A 30 7.87 -4.27 2.06
CA PRO A 30 7.93 -5.49 2.88
C PRO A 30 8.84 -6.56 2.27
N VAL A 31 8.83 -6.72 0.94
CA VAL A 31 9.67 -7.71 0.25
C VAL A 31 11.15 -7.35 0.40
N HIS A 32 11.53 -6.10 0.14
CA HIS A 32 12.91 -5.65 0.28
C HIS A 32 13.38 -5.71 1.74
N MET A 33 12.55 -5.26 2.68
CA MET A 33 12.82 -5.42 4.09
C MET A 33 13.05 -6.90 4.46
N GLY A 34 12.24 -7.81 3.92
CA GLY A 34 12.41 -9.25 4.13
C GLY A 34 13.75 -9.77 3.63
N GLN A 35 14.20 -9.36 2.43
CA GLN A 35 15.53 -9.69 1.93
C GLN A 35 16.65 -9.11 2.81
N MET A 36 16.54 -7.84 3.21
CA MET A 36 17.53 -7.19 4.04
C MET A 36 17.63 -7.79 5.45
N ALA A 37 16.48 -8.13 6.04
CA ALA A 37 16.40 -8.67 7.39
C ALA A 37 16.78 -10.17 7.48
N GLY A 38 16.66 -10.93 6.39
CA GLY A 38 17.04 -12.34 6.38
C GLY A 38 16.36 -13.14 7.49
N GLU A 39 17.14 -13.82 8.35
CA GLU A 39 16.62 -14.57 9.51
C GLU A 39 15.93 -13.69 10.56
N ASN A 40 16.29 -12.41 10.63
CA ASN A 40 15.71 -11.43 11.56
C ASN A 40 14.36 -10.85 11.07
N VAL A 41 13.78 -11.39 9.99
CA VAL A 41 12.54 -10.88 9.37
C VAL A 41 11.37 -10.79 10.35
N PHE A 42 11.29 -11.67 11.34
CA PHE A 42 10.22 -11.63 12.35
C PHE A 42 10.21 -10.29 13.12
N TRP A 43 11.37 -9.91 13.67
CA TRP A 43 11.49 -8.67 14.43
C TRP A 43 11.36 -7.43 13.55
N ALA A 44 11.95 -7.45 12.36
CA ALA A 44 11.81 -6.38 11.38
C ALA A 44 10.35 -6.18 10.96
N ASN A 45 9.63 -7.27 10.70
CA ASN A 45 8.22 -7.22 10.34
C ASN A 45 7.33 -6.67 11.47
N LEU A 46 7.60 -7.03 12.73
CA LEU A 46 6.87 -6.44 13.86
C LEU A 46 7.02 -4.91 13.90
N GLY A 47 8.24 -4.40 13.73
CA GLY A 47 8.48 -2.97 13.65
C GLY A 47 7.76 -2.32 12.48
N PHE A 48 7.86 -2.93 11.29
CA PHE A 48 7.22 -2.48 10.06
C PHE A 48 5.69 -2.39 10.20
N LEU A 49 5.05 -3.38 10.81
CA LEU A 49 3.60 -3.41 10.99
C LEU A 49 3.10 -2.26 11.89
N ILE A 50 3.89 -1.83 12.87
CA ILE A 50 3.49 -0.72 13.75
C ILE A 50 3.38 0.59 12.96
N THR A 51 4.34 0.91 12.12
CA THR A 51 4.35 2.15 11.34
C THR A 51 3.60 2.05 10.03
N GLY A 52 3.71 0.93 9.34
CA GLY A 52 3.05 0.70 8.06
C GLY A 52 1.54 0.42 8.16
N ILE A 53 1.05 0.01 9.35
CA ILE A 53 -0.36 -0.30 9.57
C ILE A 53 -0.92 0.38 10.81
N GLY A 54 -0.23 0.28 11.94
CA GLY A 54 -0.71 0.80 13.23
C GLY A 54 -0.92 2.31 13.20
N LEU A 55 0.07 3.09 12.74
CA LEU A 55 -0.06 4.54 12.61
C LEU A 55 -1.12 4.98 11.60
N PRO A 56 -1.21 4.40 10.39
CA PRO A 56 -2.32 4.68 9.48
C PRO A 56 -3.69 4.45 10.10
N PHE A 57 -3.85 3.39 10.86
CA PHE A 57 -5.10 3.13 11.57
C PHE A 57 -5.43 4.20 12.61
N LEU A 58 -4.46 4.59 13.42
CA LEU A 58 -4.65 5.68 14.36
C LEU A 58 -5.07 6.97 13.66
N GLY A 59 -4.51 7.28 12.49
CA GLY A 59 -4.90 8.41 11.67
C GLY A 59 -6.36 8.36 11.22
N VAL A 60 -6.83 7.20 10.75
CA VAL A 60 -8.24 6.99 10.37
C VAL A 60 -9.15 7.11 11.58
N ILE A 61 -8.78 6.53 12.73
CA ILE A 61 -9.52 6.66 13.99
C ILE A 61 -9.60 8.12 14.44
N ALA A 62 -8.51 8.86 14.33
CA ALA A 62 -8.46 10.26 14.72
C ALA A 62 -9.48 11.11 13.93
N ILE A 63 -9.57 10.91 12.61
CA ILE A 63 -10.57 11.59 11.77
C ILE A 63 -11.99 11.14 12.16
N GLY A 64 -12.23 9.83 12.33
CA GLY A 64 -13.55 9.28 12.66
C GLY A 64 -14.06 9.71 14.04
N SER A 65 -13.18 9.70 15.06
CA SER A 65 -13.54 10.05 16.45
C SER A 65 -13.63 11.55 16.68
N SER A 66 -12.82 12.35 15.99
CA SER A 66 -12.83 13.80 16.12
C SER A 66 -14.02 14.48 15.43
N GLN A 67 -14.78 13.75 14.60
CA GLN A 67 -15.86 14.30 13.77
C GLN A 67 -15.41 15.43 12.82
N SER A 68 -14.13 15.44 12.50
CA SER A 68 -13.55 16.46 11.64
C SER A 68 -13.99 16.26 10.19
N GLN A 69 -14.21 17.39 9.49
CA GLN A 69 -14.56 17.40 8.06
C GLN A 69 -13.37 17.09 7.14
N GLY A 70 -12.21 16.81 7.71
CA GLY A 70 -10.96 16.47 7.05
C GLY A 70 -9.75 16.93 7.84
N LEU A 71 -8.57 16.78 7.23
CA LEU A 71 -7.30 17.10 7.87
C LEU A 71 -7.21 18.56 8.35
N PHE A 72 -7.62 19.51 7.50
CA PHE A 72 -7.55 20.93 7.86
C PHE A 72 -8.37 21.25 9.11
N ASP A 73 -9.58 20.71 9.20
CA ASP A 73 -10.46 20.91 10.36
C ASP A 73 -9.85 20.29 11.62
N LEU A 74 -9.33 19.06 11.52
CA LEU A 74 -8.63 18.39 12.63
C LEU A 74 -7.44 19.22 13.13
N ALA A 75 -6.57 19.64 12.22
CA ALA A 75 -5.36 20.40 12.53
C ALA A 75 -5.68 21.82 13.05
N SER A 76 -6.79 22.41 12.63
CA SER A 76 -7.23 23.75 13.07
C SER A 76 -7.55 23.82 14.55
N ARG A 77 -7.79 22.69 15.21
CA ARG A 77 -7.99 22.61 16.66
C ARG A 77 -6.73 22.98 17.45
N VAL A 78 -5.55 22.83 16.84
CA VAL A 78 -4.29 23.25 17.42
C VAL A 78 -4.06 24.74 17.12
N ASN A 79 -3.99 25.09 15.83
CA ASN A 79 -3.80 26.47 15.34
C ASN A 79 -4.15 26.52 13.86
N ARG A 80 -4.77 27.60 13.39
CA ARG A 80 -5.18 27.79 12.00
C ARG A 80 -4.00 27.90 11.03
N GLN A 81 -2.90 28.55 11.43
CA GLN A 81 -1.69 28.64 10.59
C GLN A 81 -1.00 27.30 10.46
N TYR A 82 -0.88 26.55 11.58
CA TYR A 82 -0.39 25.17 11.57
C TYR A 82 -1.22 24.31 10.64
N ALA A 83 -2.55 24.37 10.74
CA ALA A 83 -3.46 23.60 9.88
C ALA A 83 -3.23 23.89 8.40
N PHE A 84 -3.07 25.16 8.04
CA PHE A 84 -2.84 25.57 6.65
C PHE A 84 -1.52 25.01 6.11
N ILE A 85 -0.41 25.21 6.84
CA ILE A 85 0.92 24.73 6.42
C ILE A 85 0.94 23.20 6.36
N PHE A 86 0.47 22.54 7.42
CA PHE A 86 0.50 21.08 7.51
C PHE A 86 -0.35 20.42 6.43
N THR A 87 -1.55 20.93 6.17
CA THR A 87 -2.44 20.40 5.11
C THR A 87 -1.81 20.56 3.73
N ILE A 88 -1.24 21.73 3.43
CA ILE A 88 -0.57 21.96 2.14
C ILE A 88 0.61 21.00 1.98
N LEU A 89 1.51 20.93 2.96
CA LEU A 89 2.68 20.08 2.88
C LEU A 89 2.30 18.60 2.75
N LEU A 90 1.31 18.14 3.50
CA LEU A 90 0.85 16.75 3.41
C LEU A 90 0.32 16.43 2.01
N TYR A 91 -0.58 17.26 1.47
CA TYR A 91 -1.14 17.02 0.14
C TYR A 91 -0.12 17.19 -0.99
N LEU A 92 0.88 18.03 -0.83
CA LEU A 92 1.98 18.14 -1.79
C LEU A 92 2.86 16.88 -1.78
N VAL A 93 3.15 16.32 -0.60
CA VAL A 93 3.96 15.09 -0.47
C VAL A 93 3.22 13.86 -0.97
N ILE A 94 1.98 13.62 -0.52
CA ILE A 94 1.20 12.46 -0.99
C ILE A 94 0.68 12.64 -2.43
N GLY A 95 0.67 13.86 -2.94
CA GLY A 95 0.25 14.21 -4.29
C GLY A 95 1.46 14.40 -5.23
N PRO A 96 1.58 15.60 -5.83
CA PRO A 96 2.43 15.84 -7.00
C PRO A 96 3.93 15.76 -6.75
N PHE A 97 4.41 15.94 -5.51
CA PHE A 97 5.85 16.06 -5.27
C PHE A 97 6.54 14.73 -5.03
N PHE A 98 5.82 13.73 -4.51
CA PHE A 98 6.48 12.46 -4.18
C PHE A 98 5.64 11.21 -4.51
N ALA A 99 4.47 11.02 -3.87
CA ALA A 99 3.81 9.72 -3.97
C ALA A 99 3.26 9.44 -5.38
N ILE A 100 2.58 10.40 -6.02
CA ILE A 100 2.00 10.20 -7.36
C ILE A 100 3.08 9.98 -8.43
N PRO A 101 4.15 10.80 -8.55
CA PRO A 101 5.26 10.52 -9.47
C PRO A 101 5.89 9.13 -9.24
N ARG A 102 6.10 8.74 -7.97
CA ARG A 102 6.64 7.43 -7.61
C ARG A 102 5.79 6.27 -8.15
N LEU A 103 4.46 6.40 -8.18
CA LEU A 103 3.59 5.35 -8.73
C LEU A 103 3.86 5.09 -10.22
N ALA A 104 4.06 6.14 -11.01
CA ALA A 104 4.38 5.99 -12.43
C ALA A 104 5.78 5.41 -12.64
N THR A 105 6.80 5.95 -11.94
CA THR A 105 8.19 5.48 -12.08
C THR A 105 8.32 4.02 -11.65
N THR A 106 7.80 3.65 -10.48
CA THR A 106 7.85 2.26 -9.98
C THR A 106 7.11 1.29 -10.91
N SER A 107 5.96 1.69 -11.46
CA SER A 107 5.25 0.87 -12.43
C SER A 107 6.06 0.63 -13.69
N PHE A 108 6.73 1.67 -14.19
CA PHE A 108 7.59 1.56 -15.36
C PHE A 108 8.84 0.71 -15.09
N GLU A 109 9.53 0.96 -13.97
CA GLU A 109 10.75 0.24 -13.58
C GLU A 109 10.54 -1.27 -13.47
N ILE A 110 9.38 -1.69 -12.94
CA ILE A 110 9.07 -3.11 -12.77
C ILE A 110 8.53 -3.73 -14.05
N ALA A 111 7.64 -3.02 -14.76
CA ALA A 111 6.90 -3.61 -15.87
C ALA A 111 7.63 -3.51 -17.22
N PHE A 112 8.43 -2.47 -17.46
CA PHE A 112 8.98 -2.17 -18.79
C PHE A 112 10.49 -1.96 -18.82
N ALA A 113 11.08 -1.34 -17.81
CA ALA A 113 12.52 -1.00 -17.82
C ALA A 113 13.44 -2.23 -18.03
N PRO A 114 13.16 -3.45 -17.50
CA PRO A 114 14.01 -4.61 -17.72
C PRO A 114 14.09 -5.06 -19.19
N TYR A 115 13.12 -4.65 -20.02
CA TYR A 115 13.03 -5.05 -21.45
C TYR A 115 13.49 -3.97 -22.40
N LEU A 116 13.88 -2.79 -21.90
CA LEU A 116 14.30 -1.66 -22.72
C LEU A 116 15.81 -1.41 -22.58
N PRO A 117 16.50 -1.10 -23.70
CA PRO A 117 17.88 -0.62 -23.64
C PRO A 117 17.98 0.63 -22.76
N LYS A 118 19.07 0.79 -22.00
CA LYS A 118 19.27 1.93 -21.08
C LYS A 118 19.06 3.29 -21.74
N GLU A 119 19.48 3.43 -23.00
CA GLU A 119 19.35 4.66 -23.78
C GLU A 119 17.88 5.04 -24.07
N GLN A 120 16.98 4.06 -24.12
CA GLN A 120 15.57 4.26 -24.41
C GLN A 120 14.70 4.35 -23.15
N GLN A 121 15.24 4.05 -21.96
CA GLN A 121 14.47 4.04 -20.72
C GLN A 121 13.91 5.42 -20.36
N THR A 122 14.65 6.50 -20.58
CA THR A 122 14.17 7.86 -20.29
C THR A 122 12.98 8.23 -21.17
N LEU A 123 13.05 7.95 -22.47
CA LEU A 123 11.93 8.19 -23.38
C LEU A 123 10.75 7.27 -23.07
N GLY A 124 11.03 6.00 -22.80
CA GLY A 124 10.02 5.02 -22.38
C GLY A 124 9.29 5.44 -21.11
N LEU A 125 10.02 5.91 -20.09
CA LEU A 125 9.44 6.44 -18.85
C LEU A 125 8.56 7.66 -19.12
N ALA A 126 8.99 8.58 -19.96
CA ALA A 126 8.22 9.78 -20.29
C ALA A 126 6.89 9.43 -20.97
N LEU A 127 6.93 8.54 -21.98
CA LEU A 127 5.73 8.08 -22.69
C LEU A 127 4.79 7.28 -21.78
N PHE A 128 5.35 6.37 -20.97
CA PHE A 128 4.56 5.60 -20.02
C PHE A 128 3.90 6.51 -18.98
N SER A 129 4.65 7.46 -18.40
CA SER A 129 4.12 8.41 -17.40
C SER A 129 3.00 9.27 -17.98
N ALA A 130 3.15 9.74 -19.21
CA ALA A 130 2.09 10.49 -19.90
C ALA A 130 0.81 9.64 -20.05
N LEU A 131 0.95 8.37 -20.49
CA LEU A 131 -0.18 7.45 -20.62
C LEU A 131 -0.81 7.10 -19.27
N PHE A 132 0.02 6.84 -18.25
CA PHE A 132 -0.39 6.51 -16.89
C PHE A 132 -1.21 7.66 -16.28
N PHE A 133 -0.71 8.89 -16.32
CA PHE A 133 -1.41 10.05 -15.77
C PHE A 133 -2.64 10.44 -16.59
N PHE A 134 -2.61 10.27 -17.92
CA PHE A 134 -3.79 10.44 -18.75
C PHE A 134 -4.91 9.47 -18.38
N THR A 135 -4.55 8.20 -18.19
CA THR A 135 -5.50 7.15 -17.77
C THR A 135 -6.04 7.45 -16.36
N THR A 136 -5.16 7.81 -15.43
CA THR A 136 -5.55 8.24 -14.07
C THR A 136 -6.55 9.39 -14.11
N TRP A 137 -6.25 10.42 -14.90
CA TRP A 137 -7.13 11.59 -15.04
C TRP A 137 -8.49 11.24 -15.66
N LEU A 138 -8.52 10.37 -16.68
CA LEU A 138 -9.78 9.92 -17.28
C LEU A 138 -10.67 9.20 -16.25
N LEU A 139 -10.08 8.33 -15.43
CA LEU A 139 -10.79 7.59 -14.42
C LEU A 139 -11.24 8.49 -13.25
N ALA A 140 -10.38 9.41 -12.81
CA ALA A 140 -10.66 10.35 -11.73
C ALA A 140 -11.77 11.39 -12.06
N LYS A 141 -12.06 11.67 -13.33
CA LYS A 141 -13.15 12.57 -13.74
C LYS A 141 -14.54 12.19 -13.24
N LYS A 142 -14.76 10.91 -12.90
CA LYS A 142 -16.06 10.42 -12.46
C LYS A 142 -15.98 9.87 -11.04
N PRO A 143 -15.87 10.73 -10.01
CA PRO A 143 -15.64 10.30 -8.63
C PRO A 143 -16.73 9.37 -8.08
N SER A 144 -17.96 9.48 -8.56
CA SER A 144 -19.05 8.58 -8.17
C SER A 144 -18.86 7.12 -8.60
N LYS A 145 -18.02 6.85 -9.62
CA LYS A 145 -17.70 5.51 -10.11
C LYS A 145 -16.35 4.99 -9.60
N LEU A 146 -15.56 5.83 -8.92
CA LEU A 146 -14.25 5.43 -8.40
C LEU A 146 -14.33 4.24 -7.46
N PHE A 147 -15.29 4.27 -6.53
CA PHE A 147 -15.48 3.18 -5.57
C PHE A 147 -15.84 1.85 -6.25
N ASP A 148 -16.62 1.90 -7.33
CA ASP A 148 -16.94 0.72 -8.11
C ASP A 148 -15.71 0.20 -8.87
N TYR A 149 -14.94 1.08 -9.51
CA TYR A 149 -13.75 0.67 -10.25
C TYR A 149 -12.66 0.11 -9.34
N ILE A 150 -12.35 0.81 -8.24
CA ILE A 150 -11.30 0.39 -7.31
C ILE A 150 -11.75 -0.82 -6.49
N GLY A 151 -12.90 -0.71 -5.80
CA GLY A 151 -13.32 -1.72 -4.85
C GLY A 151 -13.86 -3.00 -5.51
N ARG A 152 -14.56 -2.87 -6.64
CA ARG A 152 -15.25 -4.00 -7.26
C ARG A 152 -14.45 -4.72 -8.33
N TYR A 153 -13.54 -4.03 -9.02
CA TYR A 153 -12.78 -4.62 -10.13
C TYR A 153 -11.28 -4.66 -9.87
N LEU A 154 -10.64 -3.51 -9.60
CA LEU A 154 -9.18 -3.44 -9.47
C LEU A 154 -8.64 -4.17 -8.24
N ASN A 155 -9.29 -4.01 -7.09
CA ASN A 155 -8.85 -4.69 -5.87
C ASN A 155 -8.94 -6.21 -5.94
N PRO A 156 -10.09 -6.83 -6.31
CA PRO A 156 -10.16 -8.29 -6.42
C PRO A 156 -9.20 -8.85 -7.48
N PHE A 157 -9.06 -8.17 -8.62
CA PHE A 157 -8.13 -8.56 -9.67
C PHE A 157 -6.69 -8.56 -9.17
N PHE A 158 -6.26 -7.44 -8.58
CA PHE A 158 -4.95 -7.30 -7.97
C PHE A 158 -4.68 -8.36 -6.89
N LEU A 159 -5.63 -8.52 -5.94
CA LEU A 159 -5.48 -9.49 -4.86
C LEU A 159 -5.42 -10.94 -5.36
N CYS A 160 -6.18 -11.27 -6.39
CA CYS A 160 -6.13 -12.60 -7.01
C CYS A 160 -4.74 -12.89 -7.59
N LEU A 161 -4.19 -11.99 -8.38
CA LEU A 161 -2.87 -12.16 -8.97
C LEU A 161 -1.76 -12.23 -7.90
N LEU A 162 -1.82 -11.34 -6.91
CA LEU A 162 -0.86 -11.33 -5.80
C LEU A 162 -0.95 -12.61 -4.97
N SER A 163 -2.17 -13.09 -4.69
CA SER A 163 -2.38 -14.35 -3.95
C SER A 163 -1.81 -15.55 -4.66
N ILE A 164 -1.87 -15.60 -6.00
CA ILE A 164 -1.24 -16.67 -6.79
C ILE A 164 0.26 -16.68 -6.55
N LEU A 165 0.92 -15.52 -6.65
CA LEU A 165 2.36 -15.41 -6.45
C LEU A 165 2.76 -15.80 -5.02
N MET A 166 2.05 -15.27 -4.02
CA MET A 166 2.29 -15.63 -2.61
C MET A 166 2.07 -17.13 -2.36
N ALA A 167 0.98 -17.70 -2.86
CA ALA A 167 0.70 -19.13 -2.68
C ALA A 167 1.82 -19.99 -3.28
N LEU A 168 2.31 -19.68 -4.46
CA LEU A 168 3.44 -20.39 -5.08
C LEU A 168 4.70 -20.28 -4.23
N ALA A 169 4.99 -19.09 -3.67
CA ALA A 169 6.16 -18.86 -2.84
C ALA A 169 6.16 -19.69 -1.54
N PHE A 170 4.98 -19.91 -0.94
CA PHE A 170 4.85 -20.71 0.27
C PHE A 170 4.68 -22.23 0.01
N ILE A 171 4.12 -22.62 -1.13
CA ILE A 171 4.02 -24.02 -1.52
C ILE A 171 5.38 -24.58 -1.98
N ARG A 172 6.19 -23.75 -2.65
CA ARG A 172 7.52 -24.11 -3.17
C ARG A 172 8.54 -23.05 -2.76
N PRO A 173 8.91 -22.96 -1.48
CA PRO A 173 9.82 -21.92 -1.00
C PRO A 173 11.18 -22.00 -1.69
N MET A 174 11.75 -20.86 -2.03
CA MET A 174 13.09 -20.71 -2.63
C MET A 174 14.20 -21.05 -1.64
N GLY A 175 13.94 -20.92 -0.34
CA GLY A 175 14.88 -21.17 0.73
C GLY A 175 14.22 -21.14 2.10
N GLN A 176 15.04 -21.31 3.13
CA GLN A 176 14.61 -21.25 4.52
C GLN A 176 14.97 -19.88 5.10
N THR A 177 14.02 -19.24 5.75
CA THR A 177 14.24 -17.93 6.42
C THR A 177 15.36 -18.00 7.47
N SER A 178 15.48 -19.12 8.21
CA SER A 178 16.51 -19.34 9.22
C SER A 178 17.95 -19.41 8.68
N ALA A 179 18.11 -19.60 7.38
CA ALA A 179 19.41 -19.63 6.71
C ALA A 179 19.68 -18.38 5.86
N ALA A 180 18.74 -17.42 5.83
CA ALA A 180 18.86 -16.23 5.02
C ALA A 180 19.84 -15.22 5.65
N PRO A 181 20.81 -14.68 4.89
CA PRO A 181 21.80 -13.73 5.40
C PRO A 181 21.14 -12.43 5.85
N VAL A 182 21.65 -11.85 6.94
CA VAL A 182 21.18 -10.59 7.51
C VAL A 182 22.10 -9.46 7.09
N GLN A 183 21.55 -8.39 6.53
CA GLN A 183 22.31 -7.18 6.20
C GLN A 183 22.61 -6.36 7.44
N TYR A 184 23.70 -5.62 7.43
CA TYR A 184 24.23 -4.88 8.59
C TYR A 184 23.18 -4.05 9.33
N ALA A 185 22.31 -3.34 8.61
CA ALA A 185 21.26 -2.52 9.22
C ALA A 185 20.24 -3.30 10.07
N TYR A 186 20.12 -4.62 9.84
CA TYR A 186 19.16 -5.49 10.53
C TYR A 186 19.82 -6.48 11.51
N GLN A 187 21.13 -6.39 11.74
CA GLN A 187 21.84 -7.27 12.67
C GLN A 187 21.52 -6.93 14.12
N ASP A 188 21.79 -5.67 14.52
CA ASP A 188 21.68 -5.26 15.92
C ASP A 188 20.26 -4.81 16.32
N PHE A 189 19.57 -4.09 15.41
CA PHE A 189 18.28 -3.46 15.71
C PHE A 189 17.20 -3.74 14.65
N PRO A 190 16.89 -5.01 14.34
CA PRO A 190 15.96 -5.35 13.26
C PRO A 190 14.57 -4.74 13.45
N PHE A 191 14.07 -4.66 14.68
CA PHE A 191 12.78 -4.08 15.00
C PHE A 191 12.73 -2.57 14.65
N PHE A 192 13.73 -1.80 15.08
CA PHE A 192 13.74 -0.35 14.83
C PHE A 192 14.01 -0.03 13.35
N THR A 193 14.82 -0.82 12.69
CA THR A 193 15.03 -0.69 11.25
C THR A 193 13.73 -0.96 10.49
N GLY A 194 13.04 -2.05 10.81
CA GLY A 194 11.72 -2.34 10.23
C GLY A 194 10.67 -1.27 10.56
N PHE A 195 10.68 -0.74 11.79
CA PHE A 195 9.82 0.38 12.20
C PHE A 195 10.05 1.62 11.33
N THR A 196 11.29 1.94 11.01
CA THR A 196 11.63 3.06 10.12
C THR A 196 11.19 2.78 8.68
N GLU A 197 11.40 1.55 8.20
CA GLU A 197 10.99 1.14 6.85
C GLU A 197 9.46 1.22 6.62
N GLY A 198 8.65 0.93 7.65
CA GLY A 198 7.20 1.03 7.53
C GLY A 198 6.70 2.45 7.23
N TYR A 199 7.45 3.49 7.59
CA TYR A 199 7.13 4.88 7.20
C TYR A 199 7.24 5.13 5.70
N ASN A 200 8.10 4.38 4.99
CA ASN A 200 8.32 4.55 3.55
C ASN A 200 7.10 4.19 2.70
N THR A 201 6.10 3.49 3.29
CA THR A 201 4.80 3.26 2.65
C THR A 201 4.01 4.55 2.49
N LEU A 202 4.26 5.58 3.31
CA LEU A 202 3.54 6.86 3.43
C LEU A 202 2.08 6.74 3.89
N ASP A 203 1.65 5.55 4.30
CA ASP A 203 0.26 5.29 4.69
C ASP A 203 -0.14 6.07 5.94
N ALA A 204 0.80 6.34 6.84
CA ALA A 204 0.55 7.18 8.03
C ALA A 204 0.10 8.60 7.65
N LEU A 205 0.73 9.21 6.65
CA LEU A 205 0.32 10.51 6.11
C LEU A 205 -0.98 10.40 5.32
N ALA A 206 -1.09 9.40 4.45
CA ALA A 206 -2.26 9.16 3.61
C ALA A 206 -3.52 8.91 4.44
N SER A 207 -3.40 8.30 5.63
CA SER A 207 -4.53 8.00 6.52
C SER A 207 -5.30 9.25 6.96
N LEU A 208 -4.60 10.37 7.14
CA LEU A 208 -5.21 11.65 7.50
C LEU A 208 -6.02 12.25 6.35
N ALA A 209 -5.67 11.93 5.10
CA ALA A 209 -6.44 12.31 3.92
C ALA A 209 -7.58 11.31 3.64
N PHE A 210 -7.34 10.00 3.80
CA PHE A 210 -8.33 8.96 3.48
C PHE A 210 -9.36 8.75 4.56
N GLY A 211 -9.08 9.08 5.82
CA GLY A 211 -10.00 8.90 6.93
C GLY A 211 -11.37 9.56 6.70
N ILE A 212 -11.41 10.75 6.09
CA ILE A 212 -12.68 11.43 5.79
C ILE A 212 -13.50 10.69 4.73
N VAL A 213 -12.87 9.98 3.80
CA VAL A 213 -13.57 9.19 2.79
C VAL A 213 -14.36 8.06 3.46
N ILE A 214 -13.77 7.41 4.45
CA ILE A 214 -14.41 6.35 5.25
C ILE A 214 -15.58 6.91 6.04
N VAL A 215 -15.37 8.03 6.75
CA VAL A 215 -16.42 8.71 7.54
C VAL A 215 -17.62 9.06 6.64
N LYS A 216 -17.36 9.70 5.49
CA LYS A 216 -18.41 10.05 4.53
C LYS A 216 -19.14 8.81 3.98
N THR A 217 -18.41 7.73 3.71
CA THR A 217 -19.01 6.47 3.24
C THR A 217 -19.94 5.87 4.29
N ILE A 218 -19.60 5.91 5.57
CA ILE A 218 -20.45 5.47 6.67
C ILE A 218 -21.69 6.36 6.76
N GLN A 219 -21.53 7.69 6.66
CA GLN A 219 -22.62 8.65 6.70
C GLN A 219 -23.62 8.46 5.54
N THR A 220 -23.13 8.24 4.32
CA THR A 220 -24.01 8.00 3.15
C THR A 220 -24.81 6.71 3.26
N ARG A 221 -24.41 5.78 4.12
CA ARG A 221 -25.18 4.58 4.44
C ARG A 221 -26.28 4.80 5.50
N GLY A 222 -26.46 6.03 5.98
CA GLY A 222 -27.51 6.44 6.89
C GLY A 222 -27.16 6.36 8.37
N VAL A 223 -25.86 6.25 8.70
CA VAL A 223 -25.37 6.39 10.08
C VAL A 223 -25.12 7.87 10.36
N THR A 224 -25.79 8.42 11.38
CA THR A 224 -25.76 9.86 11.65
C THR A 224 -25.17 10.22 13.01
N LYS A 225 -25.22 9.30 14.00
CA LYS A 225 -24.68 9.58 15.33
C LYS A 225 -23.16 9.52 15.35
N PRO A 226 -22.50 10.57 15.88
CA PRO A 226 -21.04 10.66 15.90
C PRO A 226 -20.35 9.47 16.57
N ALA A 227 -20.84 9.00 17.70
CA ALA A 227 -20.26 7.85 18.41
C ALA A 227 -20.38 6.54 17.59
N THR A 228 -21.50 6.38 16.85
CA THR A 228 -21.69 5.22 15.96
C THR A 228 -20.75 5.31 14.77
N ILE A 229 -20.58 6.50 14.17
CA ILE A 229 -19.64 6.71 13.06
C ILE A 229 -18.20 6.36 13.50
N ALA A 230 -17.78 6.85 14.67
CA ALA A 230 -16.45 6.53 15.21
C ALA A 230 -16.25 5.02 15.40
N MET A 231 -17.21 4.34 16.01
CA MET A 231 -17.15 2.89 16.22
C MET A 231 -17.16 2.11 14.91
N ASP A 232 -17.99 2.51 13.96
CA ASP A 232 -18.07 1.86 12.65
C ASP A 232 -16.81 2.10 11.81
N THR A 233 -16.16 3.26 11.97
CA THR A 233 -14.85 3.54 11.39
C THR A 233 -13.77 2.60 11.95
N ILE A 234 -13.77 2.39 13.28
CA ILE A 234 -12.84 1.45 13.93
C ILE A 234 -13.06 0.03 13.42
N LYS A 235 -14.32 -0.46 13.40
CA LYS A 235 -14.64 -1.82 12.96
C LYS A 235 -14.26 -2.07 11.49
N SER A 236 -14.59 -1.13 10.62
CA SER A 236 -14.23 -1.23 9.20
C SER A 236 -12.71 -1.14 9.00
N GLY A 237 -12.05 -0.24 9.72
CA GLY A 237 -10.60 -0.09 9.69
C GLY A 237 -9.88 -1.34 10.19
N ALA A 238 -10.37 -2.01 11.23
CA ALA A 238 -9.81 -3.25 11.74
C ALA A 238 -9.74 -4.36 10.67
N ILE A 239 -10.74 -4.45 9.79
CA ILE A 239 -10.73 -5.41 8.67
C ILE A 239 -9.59 -5.09 7.69
N SER A 240 -9.42 -3.81 7.35
CA SER A 240 -8.31 -3.38 6.48
C SER A 240 -6.95 -3.71 7.08
N ILE A 241 -6.77 -3.46 8.39
CA ILE A 241 -5.52 -3.73 9.10
C ILE A 241 -5.17 -5.21 9.10
N VAL A 242 -6.13 -6.06 9.42
CA VAL A 242 -5.89 -7.51 9.43
C VAL A 242 -5.46 -7.98 8.05
N LEU A 243 -6.12 -7.51 6.99
CA LEU A 243 -5.77 -7.86 5.62
C LEU A 243 -4.37 -7.35 5.23
N MET A 244 -4.06 -6.08 5.55
CA MET A 244 -2.73 -5.52 5.31
C MET A 244 -1.64 -6.25 6.10
N GLY A 245 -1.89 -6.56 7.37
CA GLY A 245 -0.95 -7.27 8.23
C GLY A 245 -0.61 -8.65 7.72
N ILE A 246 -1.60 -9.40 7.26
CA ILE A 246 -1.39 -10.71 6.63
C ILE A 246 -0.53 -10.57 5.37
N ILE A 247 -0.90 -9.66 4.46
CA ILE A 247 -0.20 -9.50 3.18
C ILE A 247 1.23 -9.01 3.40
N TYR A 248 1.47 -8.02 4.28
CA TYR A 248 2.83 -7.52 4.57
C TYR A 248 3.71 -8.60 5.18
N THR A 249 3.16 -9.37 6.11
CA THR A 249 3.89 -10.49 6.70
C THR A 249 4.26 -11.53 5.65
N LEU A 250 3.32 -11.94 4.80
CA LEU A 250 3.59 -12.89 3.72
C LEU A 250 4.63 -12.37 2.74
N LEU A 251 4.56 -11.09 2.35
CA LEU A 251 5.54 -10.46 1.47
C LEU A 251 6.93 -10.37 2.10
N ALA A 252 7.02 -10.04 3.40
CA ALA A 252 8.29 -9.97 4.11
C ALA A 252 8.97 -11.35 4.19
N TYR A 253 8.22 -12.38 4.56
CA TYR A 253 8.74 -13.75 4.58
C TYR A 253 9.10 -14.26 3.19
N MET A 254 8.30 -13.95 2.17
CA MET A 254 8.62 -14.28 0.78
C MET A 254 9.94 -13.62 0.34
N GLY A 255 10.16 -12.35 0.75
CA GLY A 255 11.44 -11.65 0.53
C GLY A 255 12.61 -12.35 1.19
N SER A 256 12.51 -12.71 2.48
CA SER A 256 13.57 -13.43 3.20
C SER A 256 13.86 -14.80 2.56
N MET A 257 12.85 -15.60 2.25
CA MET A 257 13.01 -16.91 1.62
C MET A 257 13.64 -16.84 0.22
N SER A 258 13.47 -15.71 -0.49
CA SER A 258 14.01 -15.56 -1.85
C SER A 258 15.54 -15.64 -1.90
N LEU A 259 16.22 -15.27 -0.82
CA LEU A 259 17.69 -15.32 -0.71
C LEU A 259 18.28 -16.74 -0.73
N GLY A 260 17.46 -17.78 -0.63
CA GLY A 260 17.91 -19.16 -0.85
C GLY A 260 18.26 -19.48 -2.32
N THR A 261 17.78 -18.66 -3.26
CA THR A 261 17.98 -18.88 -4.71
C THR A 261 18.38 -17.61 -5.44
N LEU A 262 17.94 -16.44 -4.98
CA LEU A 262 18.20 -15.14 -5.59
C LEU A 262 19.23 -14.36 -4.76
N GLU A 263 19.97 -13.50 -5.42
CA GLU A 263 20.83 -12.53 -4.74
C GLU A 263 19.98 -11.37 -4.17
N LEU A 264 20.58 -10.62 -3.24
CA LEU A 264 19.98 -9.42 -2.70
C LEU A 264 19.73 -8.40 -3.82
N SER A 265 18.49 -7.97 -3.97
CA SER A 265 18.08 -7.03 -5.00
C SER A 265 18.28 -5.58 -4.53
N GLU A 266 18.51 -4.66 -5.47
CA GLU A 266 18.62 -3.22 -5.17
C GLU A 266 17.35 -2.64 -4.58
N ASN A 267 16.19 -3.20 -4.94
CA ASN A 267 14.89 -2.80 -4.41
C ASN A 267 13.88 -3.96 -4.48
N GLY A 268 12.77 -3.82 -3.75
CA GLY A 268 11.74 -4.86 -3.69
C GLY A 268 10.97 -5.07 -4.99
N GLY A 269 11.00 -4.12 -5.92
CA GLY A 269 10.40 -4.29 -7.24
C GLY A 269 11.17 -5.28 -8.09
N ILE A 270 12.51 -5.17 -8.09
CA ILE A 270 13.41 -6.11 -8.78
C ILE A 270 13.28 -7.50 -8.12
N ALA A 271 13.27 -7.56 -6.78
CA ALA A 271 13.06 -8.81 -6.06
C ALA A 271 11.77 -9.52 -6.49
N LEU A 272 10.66 -8.78 -6.52
CA LEU A 272 9.36 -9.31 -6.97
C LEU A 272 9.40 -9.78 -8.44
N ALA A 273 10.10 -9.05 -9.31
CA ALA A 273 10.24 -9.43 -10.72
C ALA A 273 11.00 -10.76 -10.86
N GLN A 274 12.10 -10.90 -10.15
CA GLN A 274 12.89 -12.15 -10.15
C GLN A 274 12.10 -13.31 -9.56
N MET A 275 11.37 -13.11 -8.45
CA MET A 275 10.50 -14.13 -7.87
C MET A 275 9.35 -14.52 -8.80
N ALA A 276 8.69 -13.56 -9.45
CA ALA A 276 7.63 -13.84 -10.41
C ALA A 276 8.15 -14.64 -11.61
N GLN A 277 9.34 -14.30 -12.10
CA GLN A 277 9.98 -15.04 -13.19
C GLN A 277 10.36 -16.45 -12.75
N TYR A 278 10.86 -16.64 -11.55
CA TYR A 278 11.20 -17.96 -11.00
C TYR A 278 9.98 -18.88 -10.92
N TYR A 279 8.84 -18.38 -10.39
CA TYR A 279 7.64 -19.21 -10.18
C TYR A 279 6.80 -19.42 -11.43
N LEU A 280 6.71 -18.43 -12.29
CA LEU A 280 5.78 -18.40 -13.43
C LEU A 280 6.50 -18.35 -14.79
N GLY A 281 7.84 -18.42 -14.80
CA GLY A 281 8.63 -18.33 -16.03
C GLY A 281 8.36 -17.04 -16.80
N SER A 282 8.28 -17.12 -18.12
CA SER A 282 8.05 -15.95 -18.98
C SER A 282 6.72 -15.23 -18.73
N TYR A 283 5.72 -15.91 -18.16
CA TYR A 283 4.45 -15.28 -17.79
C TYR A 283 4.54 -14.48 -16.49
N GLY A 284 5.56 -14.75 -15.66
CA GLY A 284 5.73 -14.08 -14.36
C GLY A 284 5.87 -12.57 -14.49
N SER A 285 6.62 -12.10 -15.47
CA SER A 285 6.81 -10.68 -15.75
C SER A 285 5.50 -9.98 -16.14
N ILE A 286 4.66 -10.64 -16.95
CA ILE A 286 3.36 -10.10 -17.35
C ILE A 286 2.43 -10.02 -16.14
N VAL A 287 2.36 -11.10 -15.34
CA VAL A 287 1.53 -11.13 -14.13
C VAL A 287 1.97 -10.03 -13.17
N LEU A 288 3.26 -9.90 -12.91
CA LEU A 288 3.77 -8.86 -12.02
C LEU A 288 3.51 -7.45 -12.56
N ALA A 289 3.72 -7.20 -13.85
CA ALA A 289 3.41 -5.92 -14.48
C ALA A 289 1.94 -5.54 -14.26
N LEU A 290 1.01 -6.48 -14.46
CA LEU A 290 -0.42 -6.27 -14.20
C LEU A 290 -0.72 -6.00 -12.72
N VAL A 291 -0.07 -6.73 -11.80
CA VAL A 291 -0.18 -6.50 -10.34
C VAL A 291 0.25 -5.09 -9.99
N VAL A 292 1.45 -4.68 -10.41
CA VAL A 292 2.04 -3.40 -10.02
C VAL A 292 1.29 -2.24 -10.67
N ILE A 293 1.01 -2.30 -11.98
CA ILE A 293 0.28 -1.24 -12.67
C ILE A 293 -1.12 -1.07 -12.07
N SER A 294 -1.84 -2.17 -11.79
CA SER A 294 -3.17 -2.08 -11.17
C SER A 294 -3.11 -1.53 -9.74
N ALA A 295 -2.10 -1.91 -8.94
CA ALA A 295 -1.88 -1.36 -7.61
C ALA A 295 -1.57 0.15 -7.66
N CYS A 296 -0.68 0.57 -8.57
CA CYS A 296 -0.31 1.99 -8.72
C CYS A 296 -1.47 2.82 -9.26
N LEU A 297 -2.19 2.31 -10.27
CA LEU A 297 -3.29 3.03 -10.89
C LEU A 297 -4.43 3.29 -9.89
N LYS A 298 -4.82 2.27 -9.09
CA LYS A 298 -5.87 2.44 -8.08
C LYS A 298 -5.50 3.44 -6.98
N THR A 299 -4.21 3.58 -6.67
CA THR A 299 -3.72 4.55 -5.67
C THR A 299 -3.60 5.95 -6.25
N ALA A 300 -3.32 6.08 -7.55
CA ALA A 300 -3.20 7.36 -8.25
C ALA A 300 -4.56 8.02 -8.56
N ILE A 301 -5.63 7.23 -8.64
CA ILE A 301 -7.01 7.66 -8.90
C ILE A 301 -7.65 8.23 -7.62
#